data_bec8273ddf07aa83846c901735dbeaae
#
_entry.id   bec8273ddf07aa83846c901735dbeaae
#
_cell.length_a   1.000
_cell.length_b   1.000
_cell.length_c   1.000
_cell.angle_alpha   90.00
_cell.angle_beta   90.00
_cell.angle_gamma   90.00
#
_symmetry.space_group_name_H-M   'P 1'
#
loop_
_entity.id
_entity.type
_entity.pdbx_description
1 polymer ?
#
loop_
_entity_poly.entity_id
_entity_poly.type
_entity_poly.pdbx_seq_one_letter_code
_entity_poly.pdbx_strand_id
1 'polypeptide(L)'
;RLVNKQSNSINLSPPSLLALGFLSFIILGSILLKLPFSHHGDISWLDAIFTATSAVTITGLSVVNIGEAYTTLGQFIIMLLIQCGGLGFMTFAILAALSLSTKIGLKQQVMAQETIGQTSLANATFTMKGVLLYSLFFEGIGTIILTIAWMPTYEFKQALFYAAFYSVSAFNNGGFSLFPNSLMSFSGQYMVTLTISMLYIIG
;
A
#
# COMPACT_ATOMS: atom_id res chain seq x y z
N ARG A 1 -21.01 30.36 37.31
CA ARG A 1 -21.35 29.09 36.63
C ARG A 1 -20.57 29.05 35.31
N LEU A 2 -19.37 28.47 35.36
CA LEU A 2 -18.59 28.17 34.15
C LEU A 2 -19.11 26.83 33.60
N VAL A 3 -19.74 26.90 32.43
CA VAL A 3 -20.19 25.71 31.67
C VAL A 3 -18.96 25.00 31.16
N ASN A 4 -18.65 23.88 31.76
CA ASN A 4 -17.58 22.98 31.35
C ASN A 4 -18.01 22.34 30.00
N LYS A 5 -17.50 22.86 28.89
CA LYS A 5 -17.71 22.32 27.56
C LYS A 5 -16.84 21.07 27.46
N GLN A 6 -17.37 19.93 27.90
CA GLN A 6 -16.78 18.62 27.60
C GLN A 6 -16.68 18.50 26.07
N SER A 7 -15.48 18.68 25.54
CA SER A 7 -15.17 18.24 24.20
C SER A 7 -15.27 16.70 24.21
N ASN A 8 -16.30 16.16 23.59
CA ASN A 8 -16.38 14.75 23.26
C ASN A 8 -15.24 14.42 22.27
N SER A 9 -14.03 14.23 22.78
CA SER A 9 -12.97 13.59 22.03
C SER A 9 -13.37 12.12 21.91
N ILE A 10 -13.78 11.72 20.72
CA ILE A 10 -14.00 10.33 20.38
C ILE A 10 -12.64 9.64 20.48
N ASN A 11 -12.35 9.00 21.60
CA ASN A 11 -11.15 8.20 21.81
C ASN A 11 -11.27 6.91 21.00
N LEU A 12 -10.96 6.99 19.69
CA LEU A 12 -10.91 5.81 18.83
C LEU A 12 -9.69 4.96 19.20
N SER A 13 -9.90 3.66 19.33
CA SER A 13 -8.79 2.73 19.49
C SER A 13 -7.91 2.69 18.22
N PRO A 14 -6.60 2.40 18.32
CA PRO A 14 -5.72 2.32 17.16
C PRO A 14 -6.23 1.42 16.03
N PRO A 15 -6.82 0.23 16.29
CA PRO A 15 -7.44 -0.58 15.24
C PRO A 15 -8.62 0.09 14.55
N SER A 16 -9.43 0.87 15.30
CA SER A 16 -10.58 1.59 14.72
C SER A 16 -10.12 2.72 13.80
N LEU A 17 -9.02 3.41 14.13
CA LEU A 17 -8.43 4.43 13.27
C LEU A 17 -7.90 3.83 11.95
N LEU A 18 -7.25 2.67 12.03
CA LEU A 18 -6.80 1.95 10.83
C LEU A 18 -7.98 1.52 9.95
N ALA A 19 -9.02 0.93 10.55
CA ALA A 19 -10.21 0.52 9.82
C ALA A 19 -10.92 1.68 9.13
N LEU A 20 -11.04 2.83 9.81
CA LEU A 20 -11.60 4.06 9.23
C LEU A 20 -10.72 4.62 8.11
N GLY A 21 -9.40 4.55 8.26
CA GLY A 21 -8.46 4.94 7.21
C GLY A 21 -8.63 4.09 5.96
N PHE A 22 -8.68 2.77 6.10
CA PHE A 22 -8.92 1.85 4.99
C PHE A 22 -10.27 2.09 4.34
N LEU A 23 -11.34 2.24 5.13
CA LEU A 23 -12.67 2.54 4.62
C LEU A 23 -12.69 3.84 3.80
N SER A 24 -11.99 4.87 4.27
CA SER A 24 -11.88 6.15 3.56
C SER A 24 -11.17 5.99 2.21
N PHE A 25 -10.06 5.25 2.16
CA PHE A 25 -9.34 4.97 0.92
C PHE A 25 -10.16 4.10 -0.04
N ILE A 26 -10.93 3.13 0.48
CA ILE A 26 -11.81 2.28 -0.33
C ILE A 26 -12.90 3.14 -0.99
N ILE A 27 -13.59 3.99 -0.22
CA ILE A 27 -14.65 4.86 -0.75
C ILE A 27 -14.07 5.81 -1.80
N LEU A 28 -12.96 6.49 -1.49
CA LEU A 28 -12.33 7.44 -2.39
C LEU A 28 -11.79 6.76 -3.64
N GLY A 29 -11.14 5.61 -3.49
CA GLY A 29 -10.65 4.79 -4.59
C GLY A 29 -11.77 4.30 -5.50
N SER A 30 -12.87 3.81 -4.93
CA SER A 30 -14.04 3.35 -5.70
C SER A 30 -14.64 4.48 -6.55
N ILE A 31 -14.76 5.68 -5.99
CA ILE A 31 -15.25 6.85 -6.71
C ILE A 31 -14.30 7.20 -7.86
N LEU A 32 -12.98 7.26 -7.58
CA LEU A 32 -11.97 7.60 -8.58
C LEU A 32 -11.90 6.56 -9.71
N LEU A 33 -12.01 5.26 -9.40
CA LEU A 33 -11.99 4.19 -10.38
C LEU A 33 -13.27 4.13 -11.23
N LYS A 34 -14.40 4.65 -10.72
CA LYS A 34 -15.67 4.74 -11.46
C LYS A 34 -15.73 5.95 -12.40
N LEU A 35 -14.80 6.91 -12.29
CA LEU A 35 -14.79 8.06 -13.17
C LEU A 35 -14.49 7.64 -14.64
N PRO A 36 -15.14 8.26 -15.64
CA PRO A 36 -15.09 7.80 -17.03
C PRO A 36 -13.68 7.84 -17.67
N PHE A 37 -12.76 8.59 -17.10
CA PHE A 37 -11.38 8.64 -17.55
C PHE A 37 -10.47 7.57 -16.92
N SER A 38 -10.97 6.84 -15.92
CA SER A 38 -10.20 5.83 -15.19
C SER A 38 -10.35 4.42 -15.77
N HIS A 39 -11.33 4.17 -16.62
CA HIS A 39 -11.61 2.85 -17.17
C HIS A 39 -11.97 2.89 -18.66
N HIS A 40 -11.84 1.74 -19.32
CA HIS A 40 -12.33 1.49 -20.67
C HIS A 40 -13.67 0.73 -20.57
N GLY A 41 -14.69 1.16 -21.32
CA GLY A 41 -16.02 0.49 -21.32
C GLY A 41 -16.80 0.67 -20.00
N ASP A 42 -17.70 -0.26 -19.72
CA ASP A 42 -18.58 -0.21 -18.56
C ASP A 42 -18.01 -1.01 -17.38
N ILE A 43 -17.47 -0.33 -16.41
CA ILE A 43 -17.13 -0.89 -15.10
C ILE A 43 -18.31 -0.67 -14.15
N SER A 44 -18.81 -1.71 -13.50
CA SER A 44 -19.88 -1.57 -12.51
C SER A 44 -19.38 -0.92 -11.23
N TRP A 45 -20.27 -0.34 -10.42
CA TRP A 45 -19.91 0.15 -9.08
C TRP A 45 -19.34 -0.96 -8.21
N LEU A 46 -19.85 -2.18 -8.36
CA LEU A 46 -19.39 -3.34 -7.60
C LEU A 46 -17.93 -3.68 -7.96
N ASP A 47 -17.58 -3.66 -9.25
CA ASP A 47 -16.21 -3.92 -9.71
C ASP A 47 -15.23 -2.86 -9.20
N ALA A 48 -15.65 -1.58 -9.23
CA ALA A 48 -14.82 -0.48 -8.72
C ALA A 48 -14.61 -0.59 -7.19
N ILE A 49 -15.64 -0.91 -6.42
CA ILE A 49 -15.57 -1.12 -4.98
C ILE A 49 -14.71 -2.35 -4.67
N PHE A 50 -14.91 -3.45 -5.39
CA PHE A 50 -14.12 -4.66 -5.21
C PHE A 50 -12.64 -4.41 -5.48
N THR A 51 -12.31 -3.76 -6.60
CA THR A 51 -10.93 -3.44 -6.97
C THR A 51 -10.28 -2.50 -5.96
N ALA A 52 -10.97 -1.43 -5.54
CA ALA A 52 -10.48 -0.51 -4.54
C ALA A 52 -10.26 -1.20 -3.18
N THR A 53 -11.21 -2.03 -2.75
CA THR A 53 -11.09 -2.81 -1.51
C THR A 53 -9.88 -3.74 -1.58
N SER A 54 -9.78 -4.51 -2.65
CA SER A 54 -8.67 -5.45 -2.86
C SER A 54 -7.30 -4.75 -2.87
N ALA A 55 -7.21 -3.57 -3.50
CA ALA A 55 -5.98 -2.78 -3.55
C ALA A 55 -5.58 -2.24 -2.17
N VAL A 56 -6.52 -1.62 -1.44
CA VAL A 56 -6.25 -1.05 -0.12
C VAL A 56 -5.96 -2.11 0.94
N THR A 57 -6.66 -3.26 0.88
CA THR A 57 -6.44 -4.37 1.82
C THR A 57 -5.35 -5.34 1.39
N ILE A 58 -4.66 -5.05 0.28
CA ILE A 58 -3.55 -5.86 -0.24
C ILE A 58 -3.97 -7.33 -0.46
N THR A 59 -5.19 -7.53 -0.97
CA THR A 59 -5.73 -8.87 -1.20
C THR A 59 -5.27 -9.45 -2.55
N GLY A 60 -5.09 -8.59 -3.57
CA GLY A 60 -4.61 -8.97 -4.90
C GLY A 60 -5.64 -9.68 -5.78
N LEU A 61 -6.90 -9.73 -5.37
CA LEU A 61 -7.96 -10.31 -6.18
C LEU A 61 -8.58 -9.26 -7.10
N SER A 62 -8.93 -9.66 -8.30
CA SER A 62 -9.62 -8.83 -9.27
C SER A 62 -10.72 -9.60 -9.97
N VAL A 63 -11.87 -8.97 -10.17
CA VAL A 63 -13.00 -9.52 -10.94
C VAL A 63 -12.93 -9.12 -12.41
N VAL A 64 -12.01 -8.23 -12.76
CA VAL A 64 -11.74 -7.76 -14.13
C VAL A 64 -10.26 -7.81 -14.43
N ASN A 65 -9.90 -7.89 -15.72
CA ASN A 65 -8.51 -7.75 -16.13
C ASN A 65 -8.08 -6.28 -15.97
N ILE A 66 -7.23 -5.99 -14.97
CA ILE A 66 -6.83 -4.62 -14.64
C ILE A 66 -6.18 -3.91 -15.82
N GLY A 67 -5.32 -4.62 -16.59
CA GLY A 67 -4.61 -4.02 -17.71
C GLY A 67 -5.49 -3.63 -18.89
N GLU A 68 -6.63 -4.30 -19.07
CA GLU A 68 -7.58 -4.05 -20.16
C GLU A 68 -8.76 -3.17 -19.71
N ALA A 69 -9.24 -3.39 -18.48
CA ALA A 69 -10.43 -2.71 -17.97
C ALA A 69 -10.16 -1.26 -17.55
N TYR A 70 -8.96 -0.99 -17.02
CA TYR A 70 -8.59 0.34 -16.53
C TYR A 70 -7.59 1.03 -17.43
N THR A 71 -7.79 2.33 -17.63
CA THR A 71 -6.83 3.20 -18.33
C THR A 71 -5.53 3.30 -17.53
N THR A 72 -4.46 3.83 -18.15
CA THR A 72 -3.20 4.10 -17.44
C THR A 72 -3.41 4.93 -16.17
N LEU A 73 -4.37 5.88 -16.19
CA LEU A 73 -4.72 6.67 -15.01
C LEU A 73 -5.43 5.81 -13.95
N GLY A 74 -6.36 4.94 -14.34
CA GLY A 74 -7.01 4.01 -13.41
C GLY A 74 -6.01 3.03 -12.79
N GLN A 75 -5.09 2.50 -13.59
CA GLN A 75 -4.00 1.65 -13.11
C GLN A 75 -3.07 2.39 -12.13
N PHE A 76 -2.79 3.68 -12.41
CA PHE A 76 -2.03 4.53 -11.49
C PHE A 76 -2.76 4.76 -10.17
N ILE A 77 -4.09 4.96 -10.21
CA ILE A 77 -4.91 5.06 -8.99
C ILE A 77 -4.85 3.75 -8.19
N ILE A 78 -4.96 2.59 -8.86
CA ILE A 78 -4.82 1.28 -8.20
C ILE A 78 -3.45 1.15 -7.54
N MET A 79 -2.38 1.53 -8.22
CA MET A 79 -1.01 1.51 -7.68
C MET A 79 -0.89 2.38 -6.42
N LEU A 80 -1.48 3.58 -6.42
CA LEU A 80 -1.51 4.45 -5.23
C LEU A 80 -2.31 3.85 -4.07
N LEU A 81 -3.44 3.18 -4.37
CA LEU A 81 -4.24 2.51 -3.34
C LEU A 81 -3.46 1.36 -2.70
N ILE A 82 -2.72 0.56 -3.49
CA ILE A 82 -1.82 -0.49 -2.99
C ILE A 82 -0.76 0.12 -2.08
N GLN A 83 -0.12 1.20 -2.51
CA GLN A 83 0.91 1.89 -1.73
C GLN A 83 0.38 2.42 -0.40
N CYS A 84 -0.77 3.10 -0.42
CA CYS A 84 -1.40 3.62 0.80
C CYS A 84 -1.81 2.49 1.75
N GLY A 85 -2.35 1.39 1.21
CA GLY A 85 -2.75 0.22 1.99
C GLY A 85 -1.56 -0.47 2.65
N GLY A 86 -0.49 -0.75 1.88
CA GLY A 86 0.73 -1.39 2.37
C GLY A 86 1.44 -0.58 3.43
N LEU A 87 1.68 0.69 3.19
CA LEU A 87 2.30 1.60 4.15
C LEU A 87 1.46 1.73 5.43
N GLY A 88 0.14 1.79 5.32
CA GLY A 88 -0.76 1.84 6.46
C GLY A 88 -0.66 0.59 7.32
N PHE A 89 -0.68 -0.59 6.71
CA PHE A 89 -0.56 -1.87 7.39
C PHE A 89 0.80 -2.05 8.05
N MET A 90 1.90 -1.79 7.33
CA MET A 90 3.27 -1.88 7.85
C MET A 90 3.47 -0.94 9.06
N THR A 91 3.02 0.30 8.94
CA THR A 91 3.12 1.27 10.05
C THR A 91 2.35 0.80 11.27
N PHE A 92 1.12 0.29 11.07
CA PHE A 92 0.32 -0.26 12.17
C PHE A 92 0.99 -1.48 12.82
N ALA A 93 1.52 -2.42 12.03
CA ALA A 93 2.20 -3.61 12.53
C ALA A 93 3.43 -3.26 13.38
N ILE A 94 4.24 -2.31 12.94
CA ILE A 94 5.41 -1.83 13.69
C ILE A 94 4.98 -1.18 15.02
N LEU A 95 3.98 -0.28 14.98
CA LEU A 95 3.48 0.38 16.19
C LEU A 95 2.86 -0.61 17.16
N ALA A 96 2.13 -1.62 16.67
CA ALA A 96 1.57 -2.68 17.50
C ALA A 96 2.68 -3.52 18.15
N ALA A 97 3.69 -3.92 17.39
CA ALA A 97 4.84 -4.67 17.91
C ALA A 97 5.60 -3.89 18.98
N LEU A 98 5.87 -2.60 18.76
CA LEU A 98 6.49 -1.73 19.74
C LEU A 98 5.65 -1.58 21.01
N SER A 99 4.33 -1.45 20.89
CA SER A 99 3.41 -1.36 22.01
C SER A 99 3.34 -2.65 22.84
N LEU A 100 3.48 -3.80 22.21
CA LEU A 100 3.51 -5.10 22.87
C LEU A 100 4.86 -5.36 23.57
N SER A 101 5.96 -4.93 22.97
CA SER A 101 7.30 -5.11 23.54
C SER A 101 7.51 -4.30 24.83
N THR A 102 6.83 -3.18 25.01
CA THR A 102 6.90 -2.36 26.22
C THR A 102 6.21 -2.99 27.44
N LYS A 103 5.47 -4.08 27.27
CA LYS A 103 4.81 -4.80 28.39
C LYS A 103 5.68 -5.85 29.08
N ILE A 104 6.93 -6.04 28.63
CA ILE A 104 7.83 -7.08 29.16
C ILE A 104 8.87 -6.47 30.09
N GLY A 105 8.46 -5.94 31.25
CA GLY A 105 9.37 -5.62 32.34
C GLY A 105 9.01 -4.42 33.19
N LEU A 106 8.51 -4.67 34.39
CA LEU A 106 8.15 -3.65 35.39
C LEU A 106 9.32 -2.69 35.76
N LYS A 107 10.58 -3.10 35.60
CA LYS A 107 11.74 -2.25 35.89
C LYS A 107 12.09 -1.25 34.74
N GLN A 108 11.72 -1.57 33.51
CA GLN A 108 11.88 -0.66 32.38
C GLN A 108 10.73 0.31 32.24
N GLN A 109 9.55 0.01 32.82
CA GLN A 109 8.39 0.90 32.81
C GLN A 109 8.65 2.22 33.54
N VAL A 110 9.42 2.22 34.62
CA VAL A 110 9.68 3.44 35.40
C VAL A 110 10.65 4.40 34.66
N MET A 111 11.65 3.86 33.93
CA MET A 111 12.55 4.68 33.10
C MET A 111 11.86 5.15 31.79
N ALA A 112 10.93 4.37 31.26
CA ALA A 112 10.22 4.72 30.03
C ALA A 112 9.10 5.75 30.28
N GLN A 113 8.48 5.78 31.48
CA GLN A 113 7.42 6.75 31.79
C GLN A 113 7.90 8.21 31.79
N GLU A 114 9.15 8.47 32.15
CA GLU A 114 9.70 9.84 32.08
C GLU A 114 10.03 10.27 30.64
N THR A 115 10.29 9.32 29.73
CA THR A 115 10.69 9.62 28.33
C THR A 115 9.49 9.53 27.37
N ILE A 116 8.44 8.78 27.66
CA ILE A 116 7.31 8.45 26.75
C ILE A 116 6.18 9.49 26.79
N GLY A 117 6.13 10.37 27.79
CA GLY A 117 5.07 11.39 27.94
C GLY A 117 4.95 12.40 26.79
N GLN A 118 5.99 12.58 25.97
CA GLN A 118 5.98 13.52 24.84
C GLN A 118 6.34 12.88 23.47
N THR A 119 6.65 11.59 23.40
CA THR A 119 7.29 10.96 22.22
C THR A 119 6.36 10.14 21.33
N SER A 120 5.10 9.94 21.69
CA SER A 120 4.21 9.01 20.97
C SER A 120 3.93 9.45 19.51
N LEU A 121 3.57 10.71 19.27
CA LEU A 121 3.29 11.22 17.93
C LEU A 121 4.56 11.45 17.10
N ALA A 122 5.63 11.94 17.73
CA ALA A 122 6.91 12.16 17.05
C ALA A 122 7.53 10.82 16.61
N ASN A 123 7.46 9.79 17.42
CA ASN A 123 7.94 8.44 17.09
C ASN A 123 7.11 7.80 15.99
N ALA A 124 5.78 7.97 15.99
CA ALA A 124 4.91 7.50 14.91
C ALA A 124 5.27 8.16 13.57
N THR A 125 5.43 9.48 13.56
CA THR A 125 5.80 10.22 12.35
C THR A 125 7.20 9.82 11.83
N PHE A 126 8.15 9.61 12.73
CA PHE A 126 9.50 9.15 12.36
C PHE A 126 9.44 7.74 11.76
N THR A 127 8.70 6.83 12.38
CA THR A 127 8.49 5.47 11.87
C THR A 127 7.82 5.47 10.50
N MET A 128 6.76 6.26 10.31
CA MET A 128 6.08 6.39 9.01
C MET A 128 7.02 6.90 7.91
N LYS A 129 7.85 7.91 8.20
CA LYS A 129 8.85 8.40 7.25
C LYS A 129 9.89 7.34 6.93
N GLY A 130 10.34 6.59 7.91
CA GLY A 130 11.28 5.49 7.73
C GLY A 130 10.71 4.39 6.82
N VAL A 131 9.49 3.94 7.08
CA VAL A 131 8.79 2.94 6.26
C VAL A 131 8.60 3.44 4.84
N LEU A 132 8.17 4.70 4.64
CA LEU A 132 8.01 5.29 3.32
C LEU A 132 9.32 5.36 2.54
N LEU A 133 10.40 5.82 3.16
CA LEU A 133 11.71 5.91 2.50
C LEU A 133 12.26 4.53 2.15
N TYR A 134 12.11 3.56 3.05
CA TYR A 134 12.50 2.17 2.82
C TYR A 134 11.73 1.57 1.63
N SER A 135 10.43 1.72 1.61
CA SER A 135 9.56 1.28 0.53
C SER A 135 9.99 1.90 -0.81
N LEU A 136 10.05 3.23 -0.90
CA LEU A 136 10.43 3.94 -2.12
C LEU A 136 11.84 3.55 -2.63
N PHE A 137 12.78 3.27 -1.73
CA PHE A 137 14.11 2.83 -2.09
C PHE A 137 14.10 1.47 -2.80
N PHE A 138 13.45 0.46 -2.22
CA PHE A 138 13.39 -0.88 -2.80
C PHE A 138 12.48 -0.94 -4.03
N GLU A 139 11.36 -0.24 -4.02
CA GLU A 139 10.47 -0.09 -5.17
C GLU A 139 11.18 0.60 -6.33
N GLY A 140 12.02 1.61 -6.05
CA GLY A 140 12.85 2.29 -7.05
C GLY A 140 13.88 1.35 -7.68
N ILE A 141 14.59 0.56 -6.87
CA ILE A 141 15.55 -0.45 -7.38
C ILE A 141 14.81 -1.49 -8.24
N GLY A 142 13.69 -2.02 -7.74
CA GLY A 142 12.87 -2.99 -8.49
C GLY A 142 12.39 -2.41 -9.81
N THR A 143 11.93 -1.16 -9.81
CA THR A 143 11.49 -0.45 -11.02
C THR A 143 12.62 -0.35 -12.04
N ILE A 144 13.84 0.02 -11.63
CA ILE A 144 14.99 0.12 -12.54
C ILE A 144 15.30 -1.25 -13.16
N ILE A 145 15.39 -2.31 -12.35
CA ILE A 145 15.74 -3.65 -12.82
C ILE A 145 14.67 -4.19 -13.76
N LEU A 146 13.38 -4.07 -13.40
CA LEU A 146 12.27 -4.53 -14.24
C LEU A 146 12.15 -3.71 -15.54
N THR A 147 12.43 -2.40 -15.50
CA THR A 147 12.46 -1.58 -16.71
C THR A 147 13.50 -2.10 -17.69
N ILE A 148 14.72 -2.36 -17.22
CA ILE A 148 15.80 -2.93 -18.06
C ILE A 148 15.39 -4.28 -18.63
N ALA A 149 14.74 -5.14 -17.84
CA ALA A 149 14.29 -6.46 -18.26
C ALA A 149 13.19 -6.39 -19.35
N TRP A 150 12.34 -5.37 -19.33
CA TRP A 150 11.20 -5.24 -20.25
C TRP A 150 11.44 -4.30 -21.44
N MET A 151 12.51 -3.46 -21.43
CA MET A 151 12.89 -2.63 -22.57
C MET A 151 13.02 -3.36 -23.91
N PRO A 152 13.46 -4.64 -23.97
CA PRO A 152 13.50 -5.38 -25.26
C PRO A 152 12.11 -5.68 -25.84
N THR A 153 11.06 -5.68 -25.01
CA THR A 153 9.68 -6.09 -25.40
C THR A 153 8.74 -4.91 -25.53
N TYR A 154 8.95 -3.86 -24.73
CA TYR A 154 8.06 -2.70 -24.63
C TYR A 154 8.84 -1.39 -24.86
N GLU A 155 8.14 -0.36 -25.31
CA GLU A 155 8.72 0.99 -25.36
C GLU A 155 9.10 1.46 -23.95
N PHE A 156 10.14 2.30 -23.85
CA PHE A 156 10.68 2.75 -22.56
C PHE A 156 9.63 3.28 -21.60
N LYS A 157 8.69 4.13 -22.07
CA LYS A 157 7.63 4.69 -21.21
C LYS A 157 6.70 3.62 -20.65
N GLN A 158 6.34 2.66 -21.48
CA GLN A 158 5.46 1.55 -21.12
C GLN A 158 6.19 0.56 -20.19
N ALA A 159 7.44 0.22 -20.51
CA ALA A 159 8.28 -0.62 -19.67
C ALA A 159 8.46 -0.02 -18.26
N LEU A 160 8.72 1.30 -18.18
CA LEU A 160 8.88 2.02 -16.93
C LEU A 160 7.59 2.01 -16.11
N PHE A 161 6.43 2.24 -16.74
CA PHE A 161 5.15 2.23 -16.05
C PHE A 161 4.81 0.84 -15.50
N TYR A 162 4.98 -0.20 -16.32
CA TYR A 162 4.77 -1.58 -15.88
C TYR A 162 5.74 -1.95 -14.75
N ALA A 163 7.01 -1.62 -14.89
CA ALA A 163 8.02 -1.86 -13.87
C ALA A 163 7.67 -1.20 -12.53
N ALA A 164 7.23 0.06 -12.55
CA ALA A 164 6.79 0.77 -11.36
C ALA A 164 5.56 0.09 -10.72
N PHE A 165 4.55 -0.24 -11.52
CA PHE A 165 3.34 -0.90 -11.04
C PHE A 165 3.66 -2.26 -10.38
N TYR A 166 4.44 -3.11 -11.07
CA TYR A 166 4.80 -4.42 -10.54
C TYR A 166 5.73 -4.34 -9.34
N SER A 167 6.63 -3.35 -9.30
CA SER A 167 7.50 -3.12 -8.15
C SER A 167 6.72 -2.73 -6.90
N VAL A 168 5.79 -1.79 -7.01
CA VAL A 168 4.88 -1.39 -5.93
C VAL A 168 3.99 -2.55 -5.51
N SER A 169 3.37 -3.25 -6.48
CA SER A 169 2.50 -4.40 -6.21
C SER A 169 3.25 -5.53 -5.49
N ALA A 170 4.49 -5.84 -5.91
CA ALA A 170 5.29 -6.88 -5.31
C ALA A 170 5.79 -6.48 -3.91
N PHE A 171 6.37 -5.29 -3.76
CA PHE A 171 6.89 -4.84 -2.46
C PHE A 171 5.81 -4.80 -1.39
N ASN A 172 4.62 -4.31 -1.73
CA ASN A 172 3.49 -4.28 -0.80
C ASN A 172 2.74 -5.63 -0.69
N ASN A 173 3.24 -6.72 -1.29
CA ASN A 173 2.57 -8.02 -1.33
C ASN A 173 1.15 -7.96 -1.94
N GLY A 174 0.90 -6.99 -2.82
CA GLY A 174 -0.41 -6.70 -3.40
C GLY A 174 -0.92 -7.71 -4.42
N GLY A 175 -0.04 -8.39 -5.15
CA GLY A 175 -0.40 -9.45 -6.09
C GLY A 175 -1.14 -9.02 -7.35
N PHE A 176 -1.33 -7.72 -7.59
CA PHE A 176 -1.99 -7.22 -8.80
C PHE A 176 -1.11 -7.36 -10.04
N SER A 177 -1.75 -7.68 -11.17
CA SER A 177 -1.12 -7.79 -12.47
C SER A 177 -1.83 -6.95 -13.52
N LEU A 178 -1.05 -6.34 -14.41
CA LEU A 178 -1.54 -5.65 -15.61
C LEU A 178 -1.59 -6.58 -16.83
N PHE A 179 -0.92 -7.73 -16.76
CA PHE A 179 -0.92 -8.70 -17.86
C PHE A 179 -2.07 -9.70 -17.71
N PRO A 180 -2.74 -10.08 -18.83
CA PRO A 180 -3.90 -10.99 -18.80
C PRO A 180 -3.58 -12.34 -18.13
N ASN A 181 -2.38 -12.88 -18.39
CA ASN A 181 -1.90 -14.14 -17.83
C ASN A 181 -0.95 -13.93 -16.65
N SER A 182 -1.08 -12.83 -15.92
CA SER A 182 -0.17 -12.45 -14.85
C SER A 182 1.29 -12.47 -15.33
N LEU A 183 2.21 -13.07 -14.60
CA LEU A 183 3.63 -13.14 -14.96
C LEU A 183 4.01 -14.44 -15.70
N MET A 184 3.04 -15.25 -16.13
CA MET A 184 3.32 -16.55 -16.77
C MET A 184 4.17 -16.39 -18.05
N SER A 185 3.95 -15.34 -18.82
CA SER A 185 4.72 -15.04 -20.03
C SER A 185 6.20 -14.72 -19.76
N PHE A 186 6.55 -14.40 -18.52
CA PHE A 186 7.90 -14.04 -18.08
C PHE A 186 8.54 -15.10 -17.18
N SER A 187 7.92 -16.28 -17.04
CA SER A 187 8.40 -17.36 -16.17
C SER A 187 9.82 -17.84 -16.51
N GLY A 188 10.23 -17.73 -17.78
CA GLY A 188 11.58 -18.04 -18.24
C GLY A 188 12.60 -16.89 -18.06
N GLN A 189 12.16 -15.70 -17.62
CA GLN A 189 13.04 -14.54 -17.43
C GLN A 189 13.47 -14.47 -15.97
N TYR A 190 14.64 -15.05 -15.66
CA TYR A 190 15.17 -15.09 -14.29
C TYR A 190 15.25 -13.70 -13.63
N MET A 191 15.62 -12.67 -14.39
CA MET A 191 15.73 -11.31 -13.91
C MET A 191 14.39 -10.79 -13.36
N VAL A 192 13.29 -11.02 -14.09
CA VAL A 192 11.94 -10.62 -13.65
C VAL A 192 11.51 -11.41 -12.42
N THR A 193 11.62 -12.75 -12.50
CA THR A 193 11.17 -13.65 -11.43
C THR A 193 11.92 -13.40 -10.13
N LEU A 194 13.25 -13.29 -10.17
CA LEU A 194 14.06 -13.04 -8.98
C LEU A 194 13.79 -11.66 -8.38
N THR A 195 13.68 -10.61 -9.21
CA THR A 195 13.41 -9.26 -8.71
C THR A 195 12.06 -9.20 -7.99
N ILE A 196 11.00 -9.74 -8.59
CA ILE A 196 9.67 -9.75 -7.99
C ILE A 196 9.66 -10.59 -6.71
N SER A 197 10.30 -11.78 -6.72
CA SER A 197 10.38 -12.63 -5.52
C SER A 197 11.14 -11.93 -4.38
N MET A 198 12.25 -11.24 -4.69
CA MET A 198 12.98 -10.49 -3.69
C MET A 198 12.17 -9.33 -3.11
N LEU A 199 11.42 -8.60 -3.95
CA LEU A 199 10.53 -7.54 -3.49
C LEU A 199 9.45 -8.08 -2.53
N TYR A 200 8.86 -9.23 -2.82
CA TYR A 200 7.89 -9.89 -1.92
C TYR A 200 8.48 -10.31 -0.58
N ILE A 201 9.77 -10.68 -0.54
CA ILE A 201 10.44 -11.13 0.71
C ILE A 201 10.85 -9.91 1.56
N ILE A 202 11.26 -8.82 0.91
CA ILE A 202 11.78 -7.63 1.59
C ILE A 202 10.65 -6.72 2.08
N GLY A 203 9.52 -6.65 1.36
CA GLY A 203 8.33 -5.87 1.67
C GLY A 203 7.32 -6.62 2.50
#